data_a5943a8d3d517590ab8688bf3faeec6c
#
_entry.id   a5943a8d3d517590ab8688bf3faeec6c
#
_cell.length_a   1.000
_cell.length_b   1.000
_cell.length_c   1.000
_cell.angle_alpha   90.00
_cell.angle_beta   90.00
_cell.angle_gamma   90.00
#
_symmetry.space_group_name_H-M   'P 1'
#
loop_
_entity.id
_entity.type
_entity.pdbx_description
1 polymer ?
#
loop_
_entity_poly.entity_id
_entity_poly.type
_entity_poly.pdbx_seq_one_letter_code
_entity_poly.pdbx_strand_id
1 'polypeptide(L)'
;MALTKPASRPVNPRFSSGPCAKPPTWTLDALADAPLGRSHRAGVGKAKLKEAIDLTAEILGIPANYRVGIVPASDTGAVEMALWSLLGERPVEIAAWESFGAGWATDVVKQLKIAATVHTADYGKIVDLSTLDFDKDVVFTWNGTPSGVRVVSGEVIPADRKGLTICDATSAAFAQDLPWDKLDVVTFSWQKVMGGEAAHGMLILSPRAVE
;
A
#
# COMPACT_ATOMS: atom_id res chain seq x y z
N MET A 1 10.44 14.76 26.36
CA MET A 1 11.36 15.90 26.09
C MET A 1 10.62 16.89 25.19
N ALA A 2 10.64 18.17 25.52
CA ALA A 2 10.14 19.19 24.62
C ALA A 2 11.12 19.35 23.45
N LEU A 3 10.65 19.20 22.23
CA LEU A 3 11.48 19.41 21.04
C LEU A 3 11.80 20.91 20.88
N THR A 4 13.07 21.23 20.77
CA THR A 4 13.51 22.60 20.52
C THR A 4 13.38 22.90 19.01
N LYS A 5 12.74 24.02 18.66
CA LYS A 5 12.64 24.45 17.26
C LYS A 5 14.05 24.66 16.69
N PRO A 6 14.36 24.11 15.49
CA PRO A 6 15.64 24.33 14.83
C PRO A 6 15.94 25.82 14.60
N ALA A 7 17.20 26.22 14.78
CA ALA A 7 17.64 27.60 14.59
C ALA A 7 17.62 28.05 13.13
N SER A 8 17.79 27.11 12.19
CA SER A 8 17.75 27.39 10.75
C SER A 8 16.60 26.64 10.07
N ARG A 9 16.03 27.27 9.05
CA ARG A 9 15.03 26.61 8.19
C ARG A 9 15.75 25.71 7.16
N PRO A 10 15.15 24.58 6.77
CA PRO A 10 15.67 23.82 5.64
C PRO A 10 15.61 24.65 4.36
N VAL A 11 16.55 24.42 3.45
CA VAL A 11 16.61 25.09 2.13
C VAL A 11 15.32 24.83 1.34
N ASN A 12 14.79 23.61 1.42
CA ASN A 12 13.48 23.26 0.87
C ASN A 12 12.57 22.78 2.00
N PRO A 13 11.60 23.60 2.44
CA PRO A 13 10.68 23.26 3.51
C PRO A 13 9.44 22.47 3.05
N ARG A 14 9.41 22.00 1.81
CA ARG A 14 8.28 21.26 1.24
C ARG A 14 8.33 19.80 1.67
N PHE A 15 7.84 19.54 2.86
CA PHE A 15 7.64 18.18 3.39
C PHE A 15 6.22 17.72 3.04
N SER A 16 6.01 17.41 1.76
CA SER A 16 4.70 16.97 1.31
C SER A 16 4.51 15.48 1.60
N SER A 17 3.35 15.11 2.12
CA SER A 17 2.89 13.74 2.21
C SER A 17 2.16 13.28 0.94
N GLY A 18 1.91 14.18 0.01
CA GLY A 18 1.30 13.91 -1.29
C GLY A 18 2.28 13.27 -2.28
N PRO A 19 2.06 13.45 -3.58
CA PRO A 19 2.99 13.01 -4.61
C PRO A 19 4.38 13.59 -4.36
N CYS A 20 5.40 12.71 -4.39
CA CYS A 20 6.77 13.17 -4.24
C CYS A 20 7.24 13.95 -5.48
N ALA A 21 8.07 14.96 -5.27
CA ALA A 21 8.79 15.60 -6.37
C ALA A 21 9.71 14.60 -7.05
N LYS A 22 9.94 14.77 -8.34
CA LYS A 22 10.97 14.01 -9.06
C LYS A 22 12.35 14.25 -8.41
N PRO A 23 13.25 13.26 -8.42
CA PRO A 23 14.61 13.47 -7.93
C PRO A 23 15.30 14.63 -8.68
N PRO A 24 16.22 15.36 -8.04
CA PRO A 24 16.86 16.54 -8.64
C PRO A 24 17.58 16.25 -9.97
N THR A 25 17.99 15.01 -10.20
CA THR A 25 18.67 14.57 -11.42
C THR A 25 17.71 14.19 -12.54
N TRP A 26 16.40 14.15 -12.29
CA TRP A 26 15.41 13.78 -13.29
C TRP A 26 15.16 14.93 -14.26
N THR A 27 15.21 14.62 -15.56
CA THR A 27 14.84 15.53 -16.65
C THR A 27 13.92 14.81 -17.63
N LEU A 28 13.31 15.55 -18.54
CA LEU A 28 12.47 14.97 -19.60
C LEU A 28 13.24 14.02 -20.51
N ASP A 29 14.56 14.13 -20.56
CA ASP A 29 15.42 13.22 -21.35
C ASP A 29 15.28 11.75 -20.88
N ALA A 30 14.88 11.53 -19.63
CA ALA A 30 14.56 10.19 -19.13
C ALA A 30 13.42 9.50 -19.91
N LEU A 31 12.63 10.27 -20.67
CA LEU A 31 11.55 9.77 -21.52
C LEU A 31 11.90 9.74 -23.01
N ALA A 32 13.15 10.08 -23.39
CA ALA A 32 13.56 10.16 -24.80
C ALA A 32 13.33 8.84 -25.55
N ASP A 33 13.60 7.72 -24.91
CA ASP A 33 13.45 6.38 -25.49
C ASP A 33 12.09 5.73 -25.15
N ALA A 34 11.13 6.49 -24.61
CA ALA A 34 9.82 5.95 -24.30
C ALA A 34 9.12 5.46 -25.57
N PRO A 35 8.59 4.22 -25.59
CA PRO A 35 7.96 3.64 -26.79
C PRO A 35 6.57 4.24 -27.03
N LEU A 36 6.53 5.52 -27.43
CA LEU A 36 5.29 6.25 -27.70
C LEU A 36 4.61 5.74 -28.99
N GLY A 37 3.28 5.95 -29.07
CA GLY A 37 2.48 5.63 -30.25
C GLY A 37 2.35 4.13 -30.58
N ARG A 38 2.72 3.25 -29.64
CA ARG A 38 2.64 1.79 -29.82
C ARG A 38 1.33 1.22 -29.21
N SER A 39 0.93 0.04 -29.65
CA SER A 39 -0.12 -0.73 -28.94
C SER A 39 0.41 -1.24 -27.60
N HIS A 40 -0.42 -1.24 -26.55
CA HIS A 40 -0.11 -1.90 -25.28
C HIS A 40 0.16 -3.41 -25.45
N ARG A 41 -0.32 -4.03 -26.55
CA ARG A 41 -0.07 -5.44 -26.89
C ARG A 41 1.24 -5.67 -27.65
N ALA A 42 1.91 -4.61 -28.07
CA ALA A 42 3.22 -4.71 -28.74
C ALA A 42 4.27 -5.33 -27.80
N GLY A 43 5.20 -6.09 -28.36
CA GLY A 43 6.27 -6.75 -27.59
C GLY A 43 7.03 -5.79 -26.67
N VAL A 44 7.40 -4.61 -27.18
CA VAL A 44 8.09 -3.56 -26.41
C VAL A 44 7.25 -3.05 -25.22
N GLY A 45 5.94 -2.88 -25.41
CA GLY A 45 5.03 -2.46 -24.34
C GLY A 45 4.92 -3.50 -23.22
N LYS A 46 4.73 -4.77 -23.60
CA LYS A 46 4.70 -5.89 -22.66
C LYS A 46 6.02 -6.06 -21.90
N ALA A 47 7.15 -5.91 -22.59
CA ALA A 47 8.47 -5.98 -21.96
C ALA A 47 8.66 -4.91 -20.89
N LYS A 48 8.26 -3.66 -21.18
CA LYS A 48 8.35 -2.55 -20.19
C LYS A 48 7.43 -2.74 -19.00
N LEU A 49 6.21 -3.26 -19.21
CA LEU A 49 5.31 -3.59 -18.08
C LEU A 49 5.89 -4.73 -17.23
N LYS A 50 6.44 -5.76 -17.88
CA LYS A 50 7.10 -6.85 -17.16
C LYS A 50 8.31 -6.36 -16.37
N GLU A 51 9.14 -5.52 -16.97
CA GLU A 51 10.29 -4.91 -16.29
C GLU A 51 9.86 -4.13 -15.04
N ALA A 52 8.78 -3.35 -15.10
CA ALA A 52 8.26 -2.63 -13.95
C ALA A 52 7.79 -3.58 -12.83
N ILE A 53 7.16 -4.70 -13.17
CA ILE A 53 6.74 -5.73 -12.22
C ILE A 53 7.96 -6.43 -11.60
N ASP A 54 8.91 -6.85 -12.44
CA ASP A 54 10.10 -7.59 -11.98
C ASP A 54 10.97 -6.73 -11.06
N LEU A 55 11.23 -5.47 -11.43
CA LEU A 55 11.99 -4.53 -10.60
C LEU A 55 11.26 -4.20 -9.28
N THR A 56 9.93 -4.09 -9.31
CA THR A 56 9.14 -3.93 -8.09
C THR A 56 9.35 -5.12 -7.15
N ALA A 57 9.25 -6.33 -7.67
CA ALA A 57 9.44 -7.54 -6.87
C ALA A 57 10.87 -7.66 -6.33
N GLU A 58 11.87 -7.36 -7.15
CA GLU A 58 13.29 -7.41 -6.77
C GLU A 58 13.62 -6.40 -5.67
N ILE A 59 13.26 -5.12 -5.89
CA ILE A 59 13.64 -4.03 -4.98
C ILE A 59 12.94 -4.16 -3.63
N LEU A 60 11.68 -4.58 -3.62
CA LEU A 60 10.90 -4.77 -2.39
C LEU A 60 11.18 -6.13 -1.73
N GLY A 61 11.97 -7.01 -2.33
CA GLY A 61 12.24 -8.34 -1.79
C GLY A 61 10.99 -9.22 -1.71
N ILE A 62 10.05 -9.07 -2.64
CA ILE A 62 8.81 -9.85 -2.65
C ILE A 62 9.14 -11.33 -2.94
N PRO A 63 8.62 -12.28 -2.15
CA PRO A 63 8.88 -13.71 -2.40
C PRO A 63 8.41 -14.15 -3.80
N ALA A 64 9.20 -15.01 -4.45
CA ALA A 64 8.97 -15.42 -5.84
C ALA A 64 7.63 -16.14 -6.10
N ASN A 65 6.99 -16.65 -5.05
CA ASN A 65 5.68 -17.30 -5.13
C ASN A 65 4.50 -16.35 -4.98
N TYR A 66 4.76 -15.04 -4.76
CA TYR A 66 3.72 -14.01 -4.76
C TYR A 66 3.40 -13.57 -6.19
N ARG A 67 2.19 -13.07 -6.39
CA ARG A 67 1.79 -12.43 -7.65
C ARG A 67 1.85 -10.92 -7.51
N VAL A 68 2.44 -10.27 -8.49
CA VAL A 68 2.55 -8.80 -8.55
C VAL A 68 1.84 -8.33 -9.80
N GLY A 69 0.86 -7.46 -9.64
CA GLY A 69 0.07 -6.92 -10.74
C GLY A 69 0.01 -5.40 -10.75
N ILE A 70 0.02 -4.82 -11.94
CA ILE A 70 -0.30 -3.42 -12.18
C ILE A 70 -1.80 -3.34 -12.46
N VAL A 71 -2.51 -2.52 -11.68
CA VAL A 71 -3.96 -2.35 -11.78
C VAL A 71 -4.33 -0.87 -12.01
N PRO A 72 -5.48 -0.56 -12.58
CA PRO A 72 -5.90 0.82 -12.82
C PRO A 72 -6.33 1.52 -11.53
N ALA A 73 -6.54 2.83 -11.62
CA ALA A 73 -7.17 3.69 -10.63
C ALA A 73 -6.39 3.84 -9.31
N SER A 74 -5.05 3.94 -9.40
CA SER A 74 -4.19 4.20 -8.25
C SER A 74 -4.29 3.09 -7.17
N ASP A 75 -3.85 3.40 -5.96
CA ASP A 75 -4.03 2.51 -4.82
C ASP A 75 -5.50 2.29 -4.46
N THR A 76 -6.34 3.30 -4.63
CA THR A 76 -7.78 3.16 -4.41
C THR A 76 -8.34 1.98 -5.21
N GLY A 77 -8.03 1.91 -6.50
CA GLY A 77 -8.45 0.78 -7.33
C GLY A 77 -7.85 -0.55 -6.90
N ALA A 78 -6.60 -0.55 -6.43
CA ALA A 78 -5.94 -1.77 -5.94
C ALA A 78 -6.59 -2.28 -4.65
N VAL A 79 -6.85 -1.39 -3.68
CA VAL A 79 -7.54 -1.74 -2.43
C VAL A 79 -8.97 -2.20 -2.71
N GLU A 80 -9.76 -1.42 -3.44
CA GLU A 80 -11.13 -1.79 -3.77
C GLU A 80 -11.19 -3.15 -4.48
N MET A 81 -10.30 -3.38 -5.45
CA MET A 81 -10.22 -4.67 -6.15
C MET A 81 -9.95 -5.82 -5.17
N ALA A 82 -9.05 -5.63 -4.22
CA ALA A 82 -8.77 -6.62 -3.18
C ALA A 82 -9.98 -6.85 -2.27
N LEU A 83 -10.57 -5.77 -1.73
CA LEU A 83 -11.73 -5.87 -0.83
C LEU A 83 -12.92 -6.55 -1.51
N TRP A 84 -13.22 -6.19 -2.76
CA TRP A 84 -14.38 -6.70 -3.48
C TRP A 84 -14.21 -8.12 -3.98
N SER A 85 -12.96 -8.58 -4.14
CA SER A 85 -12.68 -9.93 -4.62
C SER A 85 -12.41 -10.96 -3.53
N LEU A 86 -11.92 -10.52 -2.37
CA LEU A 86 -11.39 -11.43 -1.35
C LEU A 86 -12.21 -11.45 -0.06
N LEU A 87 -13.01 -10.41 0.23
CA LEU A 87 -13.82 -10.37 1.44
C LEU A 87 -15.18 -11.05 1.24
N GLY A 88 -15.74 -11.54 2.34
CA GLY A 88 -17.11 -12.09 2.41
C GLY A 88 -17.19 -13.56 2.80
N GLU A 89 -16.10 -14.30 2.73
CA GLU A 89 -16.06 -15.69 3.19
C GLU A 89 -15.89 -15.77 4.71
N ARG A 90 -15.09 -14.86 5.26
CA ARG A 90 -14.78 -14.78 6.69
C ARG A 90 -15.32 -13.49 7.29
N PRO A 91 -15.54 -13.44 8.62
CA PRO A 91 -15.75 -12.17 9.31
C PRO A 91 -14.57 -11.22 9.08
N VAL A 92 -14.82 -9.91 9.15
CA VAL A 92 -13.84 -8.89 8.85
C VAL A 92 -13.55 -8.00 10.05
N GLU A 93 -12.29 -7.72 10.31
CA GLU A 93 -11.84 -6.67 11.23
C GLU A 93 -11.09 -5.58 10.44
N ILE A 94 -11.33 -4.34 10.79
CA ILE A 94 -10.72 -3.19 10.14
C ILE A 94 -10.07 -2.31 11.19
N ALA A 95 -8.78 -2.05 11.05
CA ALA A 95 -8.07 -1.12 11.90
C ALA A 95 -7.82 0.20 11.17
N ALA A 96 -8.44 1.28 11.66
CA ALA A 96 -8.40 2.60 11.04
C ALA A 96 -7.92 3.67 12.04
N TRP A 97 -6.87 4.41 11.70
CA TRP A 97 -6.29 5.48 12.51
C TRP A 97 -6.09 6.79 11.75
N GLU A 98 -6.65 6.87 10.55
CA GLU A 98 -6.66 8.06 9.73
C GLU A 98 -7.70 7.95 8.60
N SER A 99 -7.80 9.00 7.75
CA SER A 99 -8.86 9.13 6.76
C SER A 99 -8.88 8.05 5.68
N PHE A 100 -7.74 7.49 5.29
CA PHE A 100 -7.69 6.43 4.27
C PHE A 100 -8.23 5.12 4.85
N GLY A 101 -7.75 4.68 6.01
CA GLY A 101 -8.29 3.51 6.69
C GLY A 101 -9.79 3.64 7.01
N ALA A 102 -10.26 4.85 7.36
CA ALA A 102 -11.69 5.11 7.53
C ALA A 102 -12.46 5.02 6.21
N GLY A 103 -11.83 5.37 5.08
CA GLY A 103 -12.37 5.16 3.74
C GLY A 103 -12.58 3.68 3.46
N TRP A 104 -11.57 2.86 3.67
CA TRP A 104 -11.67 1.40 3.49
C TRP A 104 -12.75 0.77 4.38
N ALA A 105 -12.90 1.23 5.63
CA ALA A 105 -14.00 0.80 6.49
C ALA A 105 -15.36 1.17 5.91
N THR A 106 -15.48 2.36 5.31
CA THR A 106 -16.70 2.79 4.63
C THR A 106 -17.02 1.91 3.42
N ASP A 107 -16.03 1.54 2.63
CA ASP A 107 -16.21 0.69 1.45
C ASP A 107 -16.69 -0.70 1.87
N VAL A 108 -16.07 -1.32 2.85
CA VAL A 108 -16.49 -2.63 3.36
C VAL A 108 -17.91 -2.60 3.91
N VAL A 109 -18.20 -1.65 4.82
CA VAL A 109 -19.46 -1.65 5.57
C VAL A 109 -20.62 -1.10 4.75
N LYS A 110 -20.40 -0.01 3.99
CA LYS A 110 -21.47 0.70 3.29
C LYS A 110 -21.63 0.29 1.83
N GLN A 111 -20.53 0.05 1.11
CA GLN A 111 -20.58 -0.28 -0.31
C GLN A 111 -20.74 -1.80 -0.51
N LEU A 112 -19.86 -2.60 0.08
CA LEU A 112 -19.95 -4.06 0.02
C LEU A 112 -21.04 -4.63 0.93
N LYS A 113 -21.50 -3.86 1.93
CA LYS A 113 -22.48 -4.29 2.93
C LYS A 113 -22.05 -5.52 3.72
N ILE A 114 -20.76 -5.67 3.93
CA ILE A 114 -20.17 -6.72 4.76
C ILE A 114 -20.15 -6.21 6.21
N ALA A 115 -20.66 -7.01 7.13
CA ALA A 115 -20.55 -6.71 8.55
C ALA A 115 -19.08 -6.83 8.99
N ALA A 116 -18.53 -5.78 9.55
CA ALA A 116 -17.15 -5.74 10.03
C ALA A 116 -17.05 -5.10 11.41
N THR A 117 -16.10 -5.57 12.22
CA THR A 117 -15.70 -4.89 13.45
C THR A 117 -14.67 -3.81 13.08
N VAL A 118 -14.99 -2.55 13.34
CA VAL A 118 -14.12 -1.42 13.04
C VAL A 118 -13.46 -0.91 14.31
N HIS A 119 -12.14 -1.02 14.38
CA HIS A 119 -11.30 -0.48 15.44
C HIS A 119 -10.72 0.85 15.01
N THR A 120 -10.85 1.88 15.83
CA THR A 120 -10.37 3.22 15.48
C THR A 120 -9.41 3.76 16.52
N ALA A 121 -8.50 4.60 16.10
CA ALA A 121 -7.63 5.39 16.96
C ALA A 121 -7.65 6.85 16.52
N ASP A 122 -7.41 7.77 17.47
CA ASP A 122 -7.26 9.18 17.18
C ASP A 122 -6.02 9.46 16.30
N TYR A 123 -6.03 10.58 15.59
CA TYR A 123 -4.82 11.04 14.87
C TYR A 123 -3.61 11.11 15.80
N GLY A 124 -2.48 10.58 15.34
CA GLY A 124 -1.25 10.47 16.12
C GLY A 124 -1.16 9.22 16.99
N LYS A 125 -2.17 8.36 16.96
CA LYS A 125 -2.18 7.03 17.61
C LYS A 125 -2.43 5.95 16.55
N ILE A 126 -2.11 4.72 16.89
CA ILE A 126 -2.37 3.53 16.08
C ILE A 126 -3.25 2.57 16.89
N VAL A 127 -4.10 1.83 16.21
CA VAL A 127 -4.79 0.69 16.81
C VAL A 127 -3.75 -0.38 17.19
N ASP A 128 -3.86 -0.92 18.38
CA ASP A 128 -3.01 -2.04 18.79
C ASP A 128 -3.43 -3.31 18.01
N LEU A 129 -2.65 -3.65 17.00
CA LEU A 129 -2.91 -4.81 16.14
C LEU A 129 -2.91 -6.14 16.91
N SER A 130 -2.26 -6.21 18.08
CA SER A 130 -2.27 -7.43 18.91
C SER A 130 -3.65 -7.75 19.51
N THR A 131 -4.57 -6.79 19.50
CA THR A 131 -5.94 -6.97 19.98
C THR A 131 -6.90 -7.47 18.92
N LEU A 132 -6.46 -7.57 17.66
CA LEU A 132 -7.29 -8.04 16.55
C LEU A 132 -7.34 -9.56 16.48
N ASP A 133 -8.44 -10.07 15.97
CA ASP A 133 -8.63 -11.50 15.71
C ASP A 133 -8.17 -11.84 14.27
N PHE A 134 -6.96 -12.35 14.13
CA PHE A 134 -6.40 -12.75 12.85
C PHE A 134 -6.93 -14.10 12.31
N ASP A 135 -7.86 -14.74 12.98
CA ASP A 135 -8.67 -15.81 12.37
C ASP A 135 -9.74 -15.24 11.42
N LYS A 136 -9.97 -13.93 11.48
CA LYS A 136 -10.78 -13.14 10.56
C LYS A 136 -9.90 -12.44 9.52
N ASP A 137 -10.51 -11.97 8.44
CA ASP A 137 -9.81 -11.11 7.48
C ASP A 137 -9.57 -9.74 8.11
N VAL A 138 -8.34 -9.25 8.08
CA VAL A 138 -7.92 -7.99 8.72
C VAL A 138 -7.49 -6.99 7.67
N VAL A 139 -8.13 -5.82 7.65
CA VAL A 139 -7.82 -4.71 6.73
C VAL A 139 -7.22 -3.55 7.52
N PHE A 140 -6.08 -3.05 7.08
CA PHE A 140 -5.41 -1.91 7.73
C PHE A 140 -4.46 -1.18 6.79
N THR A 141 -4.04 0.04 7.16
CA THR A 141 -2.95 0.77 6.49
C THR A 141 -1.64 0.55 7.24
N TRP A 142 -0.50 0.39 6.52
CA TRP A 142 0.80 0.22 7.19
C TRP A 142 1.21 1.45 7.98
N ASN A 143 0.88 2.62 7.48
CA ASN A 143 1.14 3.87 8.18
C ASN A 143 0.00 4.88 7.99
N GLY A 144 -0.17 5.76 8.96
CA GLY A 144 -1.11 6.87 8.89
C GLY A 144 -0.44 8.10 8.28
N THR A 145 -0.54 8.26 6.96
CA THR A 145 0.09 9.36 6.22
C THR A 145 -0.21 10.75 6.81
N PRO A 146 -1.48 11.11 7.13
CA PRO A 146 -1.79 12.42 7.70
C PRO A 146 -1.26 12.65 9.12
N SER A 147 -1.09 11.58 9.90
CA SER A 147 -0.73 11.67 11.32
C SER A 147 0.71 11.26 11.64
N GLY A 148 1.42 10.68 10.67
CA GLY A 148 2.82 10.29 10.83
C GLY A 148 3.04 9.03 11.68
N VAL A 149 1.99 8.26 11.98
CA VAL A 149 2.10 6.99 12.69
C VAL A 149 2.38 5.84 11.74
N ARG A 150 2.88 4.72 12.26
CA ARG A 150 3.11 3.50 11.48
C ARG A 150 3.00 2.25 12.33
N VAL A 151 2.78 1.12 11.69
CA VAL A 151 3.00 -0.20 12.28
C VAL A 151 4.49 -0.35 12.58
N VAL A 152 4.83 -0.68 13.82
CA VAL A 152 6.23 -0.74 14.25
C VAL A 152 6.89 -2.03 13.78
N SER A 153 6.14 -3.14 13.84
CA SER A 153 6.62 -4.48 13.48
C SER A 153 5.46 -5.36 13.03
N GLY A 154 5.71 -6.26 12.10
CA GLY A 154 4.77 -7.31 11.71
C GLY A 154 4.71 -8.50 12.67
N GLU A 155 5.53 -8.53 13.72
CA GLU A 155 5.57 -9.64 14.68
C GLU A 155 4.25 -9.86 15.43
N VAL A 156 3.44 -8.80 15.54
CA VAL A 156 2.10 -8.88 16.14
C VAL A 156 1.11 -9.69 15.29
N ILE A 157 1.43 -9.94 14.02
CA ILE A 157 0.58 -10.71 13.11
C ILE A 157 0.96 -12.19 13.24
N PRO A 158 0.05 -13.07 13.71
CA PRO A 158 0.34 -14.48 13.91
C PRO A 158 0.72 -15.19 12.59
N ALA A 159 1.66 -16.12 12.67
CA ALA A 159 2.05 -16.91 11.51
C ALA A 159 0.99 -17.96 11.13
N ASP A 160 0.26 -18.46 12.12
CA ASP A 160 -0.75 -19.49 12.00
C ASP A 160 -2.18 -18.94 11.85
N ARG A 161 -2.32 -17.65 11.51
CA ARG A 161 -3.60 -16.98 11.26
C ARG A 161 -4.41 -17.70 10.17
N LYS A 162 -5.74 -17.67 10.29
CA LYS A 162 -6.65 -18.25 9.27
C LYS A 162 -7.12 -17.18 8.27
N GLY A 163 -7.37 -15.96 8.75
CA GLY A 163 -7.80 -14.85 7.92
C GLY A 163 -6.69 -14.29 7.03
N LEU A 164 -7.07 -13.50 6.05
CA LEU A 164 -6.16 -12.75 5.19
C LEU A 164 -5.79 -11.42 5.85
N THR A 165 -4.54 -11.02 5.72
CA THR A 165 -4.08 -9.67 6.08
C THR A 165 -3.99 -8.82 4.82
N ILE A 166 -4.84 -7.80 4.73
CA ILE A 166 -4.95 -6.87 3.59
C ILE A 166 -4.42 -5.51 4.03
N CYS A 167 -3.31 -5.10 3.45
CA CYS A 167 -2.54 -3.93 3.88
C CYS A 167 -2.37 -2.91 2.76
N ASP A 168 -2.94 -1.72 2.94
CA ASP A 168 -2.57 -0.54 2.16
C ASP A 168 -1.20 -0.05 2.64
N ALA A 169 -0.19 -0.17 1.79
CA ALA A 169 1.19 0.24 2.04
C ALA A 169 1.63 1.39 1.14
N THR A 170 0.70 2.20 0.65
CA THR A 170 0.96 3.26 -0.35
C THR A 170 2.11 4.18 0.04
N SER A 171 2.17 4.62 1.29
CA SER A 171 3.24 5.51 1.75
C SER A 171 4.41 4.76 2.41
N ALA A 172 4.30 3.45 2.56
CA ALA A 172 5.33 2.59 3.17
C ALA A 172 6.22 1.92 2.12
N ALA A 173 5.64 1.47 1.01
CA ALA A 173 6.39 0.78 -0.03
C ALA A 173 7.60 1.61 -0.50
N PHE A 174 8.75 0.98 -0.61
CA PHE A 174 10.07 1.56 -0.90
C PHE A 174 10.66 2.47 0.20
N ALA A 175 9.93 2.77 1.28
CA ALA A 175 10.42 3.58 2.40
C ALA A 175 10.61 2.76 3.68
N GLN A 176 9.91 1.65 3.80
CA GLN A 176 9.87 0.81 5.00
C GLN A 176 9.94 -0.66 4.59
N ASP A 177 10.55 -1.46 5.44
CA ASP A 177 10.53 -2.91 5.29
C ASP A 177 9.13 -3.44 5.58
N LEU A 178 8.63 -4.29 4.70
CA LEU A 178 7.33 -4.95 4.83
C LEU A 178 7.54 -6.44 5.12
N PRO A 179 6.87 -7.00 6.14
CA PRO A 179 7.00 -8.42 6.49
C PRO A 179 6.15 -9.27 5.55
N TRP A 180 6.70 -9.66 4.40
CA TRP A 180 5.97 -10.37 3.35
C TRP A 180 5.29 -11.65 3.84
N ASP A 181 5.91 -12.40 4.73
CA ASP A 181 5.36 -13.62 5.33
C ASP A 181 4.11 -13.37 6.22
N LYS A 182 3.88 -12.12 6.60
CA LYS A 182 2.77 -11.67 7.43
C LYS A 182 1.65 -10.96 6.65
N LEU A 183 1.91 -10.59 5.39
CA LEU A 183 0.98 -9.81 4.57
C LEU A 183 0.50 -10.64 3.39
N ASP A 184 -0.80 -10.91 3.33
CA ASP A 184 -1.38 -11.71 2.25
C ASP A 184 -1.72 -10.86 1.03
N VAL A 185 -2.13 -9.63 1.26
CA VAL A 185 -2.40 -8.63 0.23
C VAL A 185 -1.70 -7.33 0.59
N VAL A 186 -0.92 -6.81 -0.34
CA VAL A 186 -0.29 -5.49 -0.19
C VAL A 186 -0.64 -4.65 -1.41
N THR A 187 -1.08 -3.42 -1.15
CA THR A 187 -1.36 -2.45 -2.21
C THR A 187 -0.52 -1.20 -2.05
N PHE A 188 -0.21 -0.56 -3.15
CA PHE A 188 0.38 0.77 -3.18
C PHE A 188 0.23 1.40 -4.57
N SER A 189 0.57 2.69 -4.67
CA SER A 189 0.65 3.39 -5.95
C SER A 189 1.93 4.23 -6.06
N TRP A 190 2.26 4.69 -7.26
CA TRP A 190 3.61 5.17 -7.60
C TRP A 190 3.91 6.62 -7.19
N GLN A 191 2.92 7.37 -6.73
CA GLN A 191 3.06 8.81 -6.45
C GLN A 191 3.77 9.14 -5.13
N LYS A 192 4.07 8.14 -4.29
CA LYS A 192 4.77 8.36 -3.02
C LYS A 192 6.29 8.28 -3.22
N VAL A 193 6.94 7.31 -2.63
CA VAL A 193 8.42 7.21 -2.62
C VAL A 193 9.02 7.15 -4.03
N MET A 194 8.37 6.45 -4.95
CA MET A 194 8.84 6.36 -6.33
C MET A 194 8.77 7.71 -7.10
N GLY A 195 8.02 8.68 -6.63
CA GLY A 195 7.86 9.98 -7.30
C GLY A 195 7.18 9.88 -8.67
N GLY A 196 6.42 8.81 -8.91
CA GLY A 196 5.64 8.60 -10.12
C GLY A 196 4.29 9.31 -10.09
N GLU A 197 3.45 8.99 -11.06
CA GLU A 197 2.06 9.46 -11.13
C GLU A 197 1.10 8.46 -10.45
N ALA A 198 0.00 8.95 -9.92
CA ALA A 198 -1.00 8.14 -9.23
C ALA A 198 -1.96 7.39 -10.16
N ALA A 199 -1.59 7.15 -11.41
CA ALA A 199 -2.48 6.58 -12.42
C ALA A 199 -2.74 5.07 -12.21
N HIS A 200 -1.78 4.36 -11.65
CA HIS A 200 -1.83 2.92 -11.48
C HIS A 200 -1.58 2.53 -10.03
N GLY A 201 -2.28 1.49 -9.59
CA GLY A 201 -1.99 0.77 -8.37
C GLY A 201 -1.14 -0.47 -8.64
N MET A 202 -0.53 -0.93 -7.58
CA MET A 202 0.13 -2.23 -7.51
C MET A 202 -0.67 -3.11 -6.55
N LEU A 203 -0.98 -4.31 -7.00
CA LEU A 203 -1.66 -5.33 -6.20
C LEU A 203 -0.74 -6.54 -6.08
N ILE A 204 -0.37 -6.88 -4.87
CA ILE A 204 0.54 -7.97 -4.55
C ILE A 204 -0.23 -8.99 -3.71
N LEU A 205 -0.25 -10.23 -4.16
CA LEU A 205 -1.00 -11.32 -3.55
C LEU A 205 -0.07 -12.45 -3.12
N SER A 206 -0.18 -12.87 -1.87
CA SER A 206 0.45 -14.10 -1.38
C SER A 206 -0.21 -15.35 -2.01
N PRO A 207 0.42 -16.54 -1.95
CA PRO A 207 -0.24 -17.78 -2.33
C PRO A 207 -1.58 -17.98 -1.63
N ARG A 208 -1.68 -17.65 -0.34
CA ARG A 208 -2.93 -17.77 0.44
C ARG A 208 -4.06 -16.87 -0.09
N ALA A 209 -3.73 -15.68 -0.58
CA ALA A 209 -4.72 -14.77 -1.16
C ALA A 209 -5.16 -15.18 -2.58
N VAL A 210 -4.42 -16.09 -3.22
CA VAL A 210 -4.73 -16.60 -4.57
C VAL A 210 -5.59 -17.85 -4.52
N GLU A 211 -5.51 -18.64 -3.45
CA GLU A 211 -6.34 -19.84 -3.19
C GLU A 211 -7.76 -19.50 -2.82
#